data_0243cd9b3310e0e62922af6ecf44f7e0
#
_entry.id   0243cd9b3310e0e62922af6ecf44f7e0
#
_cell.length_a   1.000
_cell.length_b   1.000
_cell.length_c   1.000
_cell.angle_alpha   90.00
_cell.angle_beta   90.00
_cell.angle_gamma   90.00
#
_symmetry.space_group_name_H-M   'P 1'
#
loop_
_entity.id
_entity.type
_entity.pdbx_description
1 polymer ?
#
loop_
_entity_poly.entity_id
_entity_poly.type
_entity_poly.pdbx_seq_one_letter_code
_entity_poly.pdbx_strand_id
1 'polypeptide(L)'
;RHRSFEQMRRASIGRDDDERRRLVRAMFQSIGMNSLEWLHSTGWSDERVMEHIEFPEHEPGEAERAAGNGQINITAHMGNWEIFPRAYGIHTRRRLMILMAPQRSPKLNDWIVRTRSRGFELVMTEEGALKPLRTLRRGDIVALLADQDSTRNPGIFVDFFARPAYTPSGPAHLAYRTGAAILPMVIM
;
A
#
# COMPACT_ATOMS: atom_id res chain seq x y z
N ARG A 1 2.78 -12.24 17.31
CA ARG A 1 2.42 -13.64 16.91
C ARG A 1 1.10 -14.08 17.52
N HIS A 2 0.89 -13.94 18.84
CA HIS A 2 -0.37 -14.34 19.49
C HIS A 2 -1.59 -13.61 18.88
N ARG A 3 -1.53 -12.29 18.74
CA ARG A 3 -2.60 -11.50 18.13
C ARG A 3 -2.94 -11.95 16.70
N SER A 4 -1.95 -12.22 15.86
CA SER A 4 -2.16 -12.70 14.49
C SER A 4 -2.82 -14.08 14.47
N PHE A 5 -2.43 -14.98 15.37
CA PHE A 5 -3.06 -16.28 15.53
C PHE A 5 -4.55 -16.15 15.88
N GLU A 6 -4.87 -15.31 16.87
CA GLU A 6 -6.26 -15.07 17.28
C GLU A 6 -7.10 -14.43 16.15
N GLN A 7 -6.51 -13.53 15.36
CA GLN A 7 -7.20 -12.96 14.20
C GLN A 7 -7.49 -14.03 13.15
N MET A 8 -6.53 -14.90 12.82
CA MET A 8 -6.75 -16.02 11.89
C MET A 8 -7.85 -16.96 12.38
N ARG A 9 -7.84 -17.29 13.69
CA ARG A 9 -8.89 -18.11 14.29
C ARG A 9 -10.27 -17.47 14.16
N ARG A 10 -10.38 -16.17 14.45
CA ARG A 10 -11.63 -15.42 14.32
C ARG A 10 -12.12 -15.34 12.87
N ALA A 11 -11.22 -15.22 11.91
CA ALA A 11 -11.53 -15.20 10.48
C ALA A 11 -11.74 -16.59 9.88
N SER A 12 -11.71 -17.64 10.69
CA SER A 12 -11.82 -19.05 10.26
C SER A 12 -10.76 -19.45 9.23
N ILE A 13 -9.59 -18.80 9.26
CA ILE A 13 -8.44 -19.14 8.42
C ILE A 13 -7.69 -20.31 9.04
N GLY A 14 -7.33 -21.30 8.21
CA GLY A 14 -6.67 -22.53 8.62
C GLY A 14 -7.64 -23.56 9.20
N ARG A 15 -7.42 -24.84 8.88
CA ARG A 15 -8.27 -25.97 9.29
C ARG A 15 -8.19 -26.25 10.77
N ASP A 16 -7.00 -26.12 11.34
CA ASP A 16 -6.69 -26.39 12.73
C ASP A 16 -5.65 -25.41 13.29
N ASP A 17 -5.34 -25.54 14.57
CA ASP A 17 -4.39 -24.65 15.25
C ASP A 17 -2.95 -24.85 14.80
N ASP A 18 -2.57 -26.04 14.36
CA ASP A 18 -1.21 -26.30 13.85
C ASP A 18 -1.01 -25.66 12.48
N GLU A 19 -2.02 -25.70 11.62
CA GLU A 19 -1.98 -24.96 10.35
C GLU A 19 -1.94 -23.44 10.62
N ARG A 20 -2.74 -22.92 11.53
CA ARG A 20 -2.69 -21.48 11.91
C ARG A 20 -1.32 -21.08 12.42
N ARG A 21 -0.67 -21.90 13.25
CA ARG A 21 0.70 -21.63 13.73
C ARG A 21 1.71 -21.60 12.57
N ARG A 22 1.57 -22.52 11.59
CA ARG A 22 2.41 -22.53 10.39
C ARG A 22 2.21 -21.27 9.56
N LEU A 23 0.96 -20.87 9.29
CA LEU A 23 0.60 -19.67 8.55
C LEU A 23 1.13 -18.40 9.23
N VAL A 24 0.96 -18.26 10.55
CA VAL A 24 1.54 -17.13 11.32
C VAL A 24 3.05 -17.09 11.17
N ARG A 25 3.74 -18.24 11.25
CA ARG A 25 5.19 -18.30 11.08
C ARG A 25 5.60 -17.86 9.68
N ALA A 26 4.95 -18.39 8.64
CA ALA A 26 5.20 -18.03 7.25
C ALA A 26 4.97 -16.53 6.98
N MET A 27 3.89 -15.97 7.54
CA MET A 27 3.61 -14.51 7.46
C MET A 27 4.77 -13.68 8.05
N PHE A 28 5.26 -14.02 9.25
CA PHE A 28 6.39 -13.27 9.83
C PHE A 28 7.71 -13.49 9.09
N GLN A 29 7.92 -14.66 8.49
CA GLN A 29 9.07 -14.91 7.62
C GLN A 29 9.00 -14.05 6.36
N SER A 30 7.83 -13.98 5.70
CA SER A 30 7.61 -13.14 4.53
C SER A 30 7.85 -11.65 4.83
N ILE A 31 7.31 -11.14 5.94
CA ILE A 31 7.55 -9.75 6.37
C ILE A 31 9.05 -9.49 6.60
N GLY A 32 9.75 -10.44 7.22
CA GLY A 32 11.21 -10.34 7.43
C GLY A 32 11.99 -10.32 6.12
N MET A 33 11.66 -11.20 5.19
CA MET A 33 12.28 -11.23 3.85
C MET A 33 12.02 -9.94 3.08
N ASN A 34 10.77 -9.49 3.01
CA ASN A 34 10.41 -8.22 2.35
C ASN A 34 11.19 -7.04 2.93
N SER A 35 11.38 -7.01 4.25
CA SER A 35 12.16 -5.95 4.91
C SER A 35 13.63 -5.98 4.51
N LEU A 36 14.24 -7.16 4.40
CA LEU A 36 15.63 -7.34 3.96
C LEU A 36 15.80 -6.97 2.48
N GLU A 37 14.89 -7.40 1.62
CA GLU A 37 14.87 -7.06 0.20
C GLU A 37 14.73 -5.55 0.00
N TRP A 38 13.82 -4.89 0.74
CA TRP A 38 13.69 -3.45 0.70
C TRP A 38 15.00 -2.76 1.09
N LEU A 39 15.59 -3.14 2.23
CA LEU A 39 16.87 -2.58 2.67
C LEU A 39 17.97 -2.77 1.62
N HIS A 40 18.05 -3.95 1.02
CA HIS A 40 19.03 -4.24 -0.04
C HIS A 40 18.78 -3.38 -1.29
N SER A 41 17.51 -3.18 -1.67
CA SER A 41 17.13 -2.41 -2.87
C SER A 41 17.28 -0.88 -2.71
N THR A 42 17.53 -0.37 -1.51
CA THR A 42 17.67 1.09 -1.29
C THR A 42 18.83 1.71 -2.07
N GLY A 43 19.86 0.93 -2.38
CA GLY A 43 21.01 1.34 -3.17
C GLY A 43 20.89 1.09 -4.68
N TRP A 44 19.81 0.48 -5.16
CA TRP A 44 19.66 0.13 -6.56
C TRP A 44 19.41 1.34 -7.44
N SER A 45 19.86 1.28 -8.70
CA SER A 45 19.43 2.22 -9.75
C SER A 45 17.99 1.92 -10.17
N ASP A 46 17.37 2.81 -10.95
CA ASP A 46 16.02 2.60 -11.45
C ASP A 46 15.95 1.44 -12.45
N GLU A 47 16.98 1.29 -13.27
CA GLU A 47 17.14 0.16 -14.20
C GLU A 47 17.15 -1.17 -13.43
N ARG A 48 17.94 -1.23 -12.36
CA ARG A 48 18.04 -2.45 -11.54
C ARG A 48 16.73 -2.77 -10.83
N VAL A 49 15.96 -1.79 -10.41
CA VAL A 49 14.60 -2.03 -9.86
C VAL A 49 13.71 -2.67 -10.91
N MET A 50 13.73 -2.15 -12.14
CA MET A 50 12.90 -2.64 -13.23
C MET A 50 13.32 -4.02 -13.74
N GLU A 51 14.59 -4.41 -13.62
CA GLU A 51 15.07 -5.77 -13.92
C GLU A 51 14.46 -6.85 -13.00
N HIS A 52 13.97 -6.47 -11.82
CA HIS A 52 13.47 -7.40 -10.80
C HIS A 52 11.94 -7.40 -10.66
N ILE A 53 11.24 -6.57 -11.42
CA ILE A 53 9.77 -6.44 -11.31
C ILE A 53 9.15 -6.52 -12.69
N GLU A 54 8.30 -7.51 -12.87
CA GLU A 54 7.50 -7.67 -14.07
C GLU A 54 6.13 -7.00 -13.90
N PHE A 55 5.71 -6.28 -14.91
CA PHE A 55 4.37 -5.71 -15.00
C PHE A 55 3.54 -6.49 -16.02
N PRO A 56 2.23 -6.64 -15.81
CA PRO A 56 1.38 -7.30 -16.80
C PRO A 56 1.35 -6.49 -18.11
N GLU A 57 1.22 -7.20 -19.24
CA GLU A 57 1.12 -6.59 -20.58
C GLU A 57 -0.03 -5.57 -20.69
N HIS A 58 -1.15 -5.86 -20.03
CA HIS A 58 -2.32 -4.98 -19.95
C HIS A 58 -2.56 -4.60 -18.50
N GLU A 59 -2.20 -3.38 -18.17
CA GLU A 59 -2.44 -2.86 -16.82
C GLU A 59 -3.86 -2.35 -16.64
N PRO A 60 -4.53 -2.75 -15.55
CA PRO A 60 -5.74 -2.05 -15.13
C PRO A 60 -5.49 -0.55 -15.00
N GLY A 61 -6.41 0.30 -15.49
CA GLY A 61 -6.30 1.75 -15.41
C GLY A 61 -5.48 2.42 -16.52
N GLU A 62 -5.06 1.68 -17.55
CA GLU A 62 -4.35 2.26 -18.69
C GLU A 62 -5.22 3.27 -19.45
N ALA A 63 -6.50 2.98 -19.64
CA ALA A 63 -7.44 3.90 -20.29
C ALA A 63 -7.63 5.19 -19.49
N GLU A 64 -7.76 5.10 -18.16
CA GLU A 64 -7.87 6.25 -17.27
C GLU A 64 -6.58 7.08 -17.26
N ARG A 65 -5.43 6.40 -17.31
CA ARG A 65 -4.13 7.11 -17.46
C ARG A 65 -4.03 7.84 -18.79
N ALA A 66 -4.40 7.20 -19.88
CA ALA A 66 -4.39 7.81 -21.22
C ALA A 66 -5.33 9.02 -21.29
N ALA A 67 -6.45 8.99 -20.60
CA ALA A 67 -7.38 10.11 -20.47
C ALA A 67 -6.88 11.24 -19.54
N GLY A 68 -5.73 11.06 -18.88
CA GLY A 68 -5.19 12.05 -17.94
C GLY A 68 -5.90 12.10 -16.59
N ASN A 69 -6.73 11.10 -16.26
CA ASN A 69 -7.45 11.01 -15.00
C ASN A 69 -6.50 10.63 -13.84
N GLY A 70 -6.82 11.14 -12.65
CA GLY A 70 -6.14 10.72 -11.43
C GLY A 70 -6.41 9.26 -11.10
N GLN A 71 -5.52 8.64 -10.36
CA GLN A 71 -5.60 7.22 -10.02
C GLN A 71 -5.31 7.01 -8.53
N ILE A 72 -6.13 6.20 -7.89
CA ILE A 72 -5.97 5.79 -6.50
C ILE A 72 -5.55 4.32 -6.48
N ASN A 73 -4.32 4.04 -6.11
CA ASN A 73 -3.84 2.67 -5.94
C ASN A 73 -4.12 2.22 -4.51
N ILE A 74 -4.97 1.21 -4.36
CA ILE A 74 -5.18 0.55 -3.08
C ILE A 74 -4.37 -0.73 -3.07
N THR A 75 -3.47 -0.83 -2.10
CA THR A 75 -2.66 -2.03 -1.89
C THR A 75 -2.77 -2.51 -0.44
N ALA A 76 -2.14 -3.63 -0.17
CA ALA A 76 -2.08 -4.24 1.15
C ALA A 76 -0.62 -4.48 1.57
N HIS A 77 -0.39 -4.74 2.86
CA HIS A 77 0.92 -5.18 3.37
C HIS A 77 1.21 -6.63 2.94
N MET A 78 1.18 -6.88 1.62
CA MET A 78 1.43 -8.15 0.94
C MET A 78 2.60 -8.01 -0.02
N GLY A 79 3.36 -9.09 -0.20
CA GLY A 79 4.55 -9.06 -1.06
C GLY A 79 5.50 -7.95 -0.64
N ASN A 80 6.29 -7.44 -1.56
CA ASN A 80 7.22 -6.35 -1.26
C ASN A 80 6.61 -4.97 -1.54
N TRP A 81 5.64 -4.57 -0.73
CA TRP A 81 4.96 -3.26 -0.84
C TRP A 81 5.92 -2.06 -0.70
N GLU A 82 7.13 -2.25 -0.21
CA GLU A 82 8.12 -1.17 -0.05
C GLU A 82 8.82 -0.81 -1.37
N ILE A 83 9.08 -1.79 -2.23
CA ILE A 83 9.71 -1.58 -3.55
C ILE A 83 8.65 -1.15 -4.58
N PHE A 84 7.43 -1.66 -4.44
CA PHE A 84 6.35 -1.49 -5.43
C PHE A 84 6.10 -0.03 -5.85
N PRO A 85 5.98 0.96 -4.93
CA PRO A 85 5.72 2.34 -5.31
C PRO A 85 6.80 2.94 -6.21
N ARG A 86 8.06 2.63 -5.93
CA ARG A 86 9.18 3.10 -6.76
C ARG A 86 9.13 2.50 -8.15
N ALA A 87 8.96 1.19 -8.25
CA ALA A 87 8.84 0.50 -9.52
C ALA A 87 7.64 1.00 -10.34
N TYR A 88 6.50 1.17 -9.69
CA TYR A 88 5.29 1.66 -10.35
C TYR A 88 5.43 3.11 -10.83
N GLY A 89 6.08 3.97 -10.08
CA GLY A 89 6.39 5.34 -10.48
C GLY A 89 7.31 5.40 -11.71
N ILE A 90 8.35 4.54 -11.76
CA ILE A 90 9.27 4.42 -12.90
C ILE A 90 8.50 3.92 -14.13
N HIS A 91 7.73 2.83 -13.97
CA HIS A 91 6.97 2.20 -15.05
C HIS A 91 5.96 3.15 -15.70
N THR A 92 5.16 3.82 -14.89
CA THR A 92 4.10 4.71 -15.39
C THR A 92 4.60 6.09 -15.79
N ARG A 93 5.81 6.47 -15.39
CA ARG A 93 6.39 7.83 -15.55
C ARG A 93 5.48 8.94 -15.00
N ARG A 94 4.64 8.62 -14.02
CA ARG A 94 3.74 9.58 -13.36
C ARG A 94 4.20 9.87 -11.95
N ARG A 95 3.85 11.04 -11.46
CA ARG A 95 4.09 11.38 -10.05
C ARG A 95 3.22 10.50 -9.17
N LEU A 96 3.85 9.90 -8.18
CA LEU A 96 3.20 9.03 -7.22
C LEU A 96 3.34 9.64 -5.83
N MET A 97 2.22 9.74 -5.13
CA MET A 97 2.15 10.18 -3.75
C MET A 97 1.71 9.01 -2.86
N ILE A 98 2.39 8.81 -1.75
CA ILE A 98 2.00 7.82 -0.75
C ILE A 98 1.55 8.52 0.53
N LEU A 99 0.41 8.09 1.05
CA LEU A 99 -0.06 8.48 2.37
C LEU A 99 0.49 7.52 3.42
N MET A 100 1.14 8.06 4.42
CA MET A 100 1.79 7.31 5.49
C MET A 100 1.43 7.88 6.86
N ALA A 101 1.16 7.02 7.83
CA ALA A 101 1.06 7.44 9.23
C ALA A 101 2.48 7.68 9.80
N PRO A 102 2.69 8.73 10.61
CA PRO A 102 3.98 8.99 11.23
C PRO A 102 4.37 7.87 12.19
N GLN A 103 5.66 7.59 12.24
CA GLN A 103 6.21 6.62 13.19
C GLN A 103 6.35 7.22 14.59
N ARG A 104 6.22 6.38 15.61
CA ARG A 104 6.35 6.82 17.02
C ARG A 104 7.73 7.38 17.37
N SER A 105 8.78 6.83 16.76
CA SER A 105 10.14 7.29 16.94
C SER A 105 10.50 8.33 15.89
N PRO A 106 10.83 9.57 16.22
CA PRO A 106 11.24 10.60 15.25
C PRO A 106 12.43 10.16 14.40
N LYS A 107 13.46 9.56 15.02
CA LYS A 107 14.65 9.07 14.29
C LYS A 107 14.29 8.00 13.26
N LEU A 108 13.40 7.06 13.62
CA LEU A 108 12.91 6.03 12.69
C LEU A 108 12.05 6.65 11.60
N ASN A 109 11.19 7.59 11.93
CA ASN A 109 10.37 8.32 10.97
C ASN A 109 11.24 9.02 9.92
N ASP A 110 12.23 9.81 10.36
CA ASP A 110 13.15 10.53 9.49
C ASP A 110 13.96 9.59 8.58
N TRP A 111 14.38 8.46 9.13
CA TRP A 111 15.11 7.45 8.36
C TRP A 111 14.19 6.83 7.29
N ILE A 112 12.97 6.42 7.64
CA ILE A 112 11.99 5.86 6.70
C ILE A 112 11.65 6.89 5.60
N VAL A 113 11.37 8.13 5.97
CA VAL A 113 11.08 9.21 5.01
C VAL A 113 12.22 9.37 4.02
N ARG A 114 13.46 9.50 4.49
CA ARG A 114 14.63 9.63 3.61
C ARG A 114 14.84 8.42 2.70
N THR A 115 14.56 7.22 3.21
CA THR A 115 14.76 5.98 2.45
C THR A 115 13.68 5.79 1.40
N ARG A 116 12.43 6.15 1.70
CA ARG A 116 11.29 6.02 0.79
C ARG A 116 11.16 7.15 -0.23
N SER A 117 11.70 8.35 0.03
CA SER A 117 11.52 9.55 -0.84
C SER A 117 12.18 9.45 -2.22
N ARG A 118 12.73 8.31 -2.59
CA ARG A 118 13.30 8.09 -3.91
C ARG A 118 12.21 7.68 -4.90
N GLY A 119 11.82 8.61 -5.76
CA GLY A 119 10.91 8.36 -6.87
C GLY A 119 9.42 8.62 -6.58
N PHE A 120 9.03 9.03 -5.37
CA PHE A 120 7.67 9.40 -5.03
C PHE A 120 7.59 10.41 -3.86
N GLU A 121 6.45 11.07 -3.73
CA GLU A 121 6.18 12.02 -2.64
C GLU A 121 5.55 11.28 -1.45
N LEU A 122 6.12 11.45 -0.26
CA LEU A 122 5.51 10.99 1.00
C LEU A 122 4.75 12.12 1.66
N VAL A 123 3.51 11.84 2.03
CA VAL A 123 2.64 12.79 2.76
C VAL A 123 2.11 12.11 4.01
N MET A 124 2.23 12.79 5.13
CA MET A 124 1.69 12.28 6.39
C MET A 124 0.17 12.40 6.40
N THR A 125 -0.51 11.38 6.88
CA THR A 125 -1.99 11.38 6.97
C THR A 125 -2.52 12.54 7.80
N GLU A 126 -1.73 13.06 8.74
CA GLU A 126 -2.06 14.21 9.58
C GLU A 126 -2.06 15.54 8.81
N GLU A 127 -1.41 15.62 7.64
CA GLU A 127 -1.43 16.81 6.78
C GLU A 127 -2.77 17.02 6.04
N GLY A 128 -3.70 16.09 6.21
CA GLY A 128 -5.06 16.18 5.70
C GLY A 128 -5.20 15.81 4.22
N ALA A 129 -6.43 15.99 3.69
CA ALA A 129 -6.81 15.51 2.37
C ALA A 129 -6.50 16.48 1.22
N LEU A 130 -6.03 17.69 1.47
CA LEU A 130 -5.88 18.70 0.41
C LEU A 130 -4.78 18.35 -0.61
N LYS A 131 -3.65 17.82 -0.14
CA LYS A 131 -2.57 17.38 -1.04
C LYS A 131 -3.00 16.21 -1.93
N PRO A 132 -3.54 15.10 -1.39
CA PRO A 132 -4.09 14.01 -2.20
C PRO A 132 -5.11 14.46 -3.24
N LEU A 133 -6.06 15.33 -2.86
CA LEU A 133 -7.06 15.87 -3.78
C LEU A 133 -6.43 16.64 -4.94
N ARG A 134 -5.43 17.49 -4.66
CA ARG A 134 -4.71 18.24 -5.70
C ARG A 134 -3.91 17.32 -6.62
N THR A 135 -3.26 16.30 -6.06
CA THR A 135 -2.51 15.29 -6.81
C THR A 135 -3.41 14.57 -7.80
N LEU A 136 -4.56 14.05 -7.33
CA LEU A 136 -5.52 13.36 -8.19
C LEU A 136 -6.11 14.27 -9.29
N ARG A 137 -6.42 15.53 -8.97
CA ARG A 137 -6.95 16.51 -9.96
C ARG A 137 -5.94 16.90 -11.04
N ARG A 138 -4.64 16.68 -10.80
CA ARG A 138 -3.59 16.87 -11.82
C ARG A 138 -3.40 15.64 -12.71
N GLY A 139 -4.16 14.60 -12.48
CA GLY A 139 -3.99 13.33 -13.18
C GLY A 139 -2.89 12.44 -12.60
N ASP A 140 -2.35 12.74 -11.42
CA ASP A 140 -1.30 11.96 -10.77
C ASP A 140 -1.85 10.80 -9.92
N ILE A 141 -0.97 10.01 -9.31
CA ILE A 141 -1.31 8.80 -8.57
C ILE A 141 -1.21 9.03 -7.07
N VAL A 142 -2.21 8.57 -6.32
CA VAL A 142 -2.17 8.47 -4.86
C VAL A 142 -2.25 7.00 -4.47
N ALA A 143 -1.25 6.51 -3.74
CA ALA A 143 -1.22 5.14 -3.24
C ALA A 143 -1.43 5.09 -1.73
N LEU A 144 -2.19 4.10 -1.28
CA LEU A 144 -2.48 3.86 0.13
C LEU A 144 -2.57 2.36 0.41
N LEU A 145 -2.13 1.99 1.62
CA LEU A 145 -2.35 0.65 2.16
C LEU A 145 -3.62 0.73 3.03
N ALA A 146 -4.68 0.07 2.59
CA ALA A 146 -6.01 0.16 3.20
C ALA A 146 -6.44 -1.10 3.96
N ASP A 147 -5.52 -2.03 4.18
CA ASP A 147 -5.74 -3.35 4.76
C ASP A 147 -5.68 -3.38 6.29
N GLN A 148 -5.38 -2.25 6.94
CA GLN A 148 -5.30 -2.17 8.39
C GLN A 148 -6.45 -1.34 8.97
N ASP A 149 -7.07 -1.90 10.03
CA ASP A 149 -8.01 -1.16 10.86
C ASP A 149 -7.33 0.04 11.51
N SER A 150 -7.93 1.20 11.37
CA SER A 150 -7.48 2.44 12.00
C SER A 150 -8.64 3.17 12.65
N THR A 151 -8.71 3.09 13.97
CA THR A 151 -9.69 3.84 14.77
C THR A 151 -9.50 5.37 14.70
N ARG A 152 -8.41 5.84 14.12
CA ARG A 152 -8.10 7.27 13.95
C ARG A 152 -8.75 7.89 12.72
N ASN A 153 -9.08 7.07 11.71
CA ASN A 153 -9.65 7.53 10.47
C ASN A 153 -11.13 7.17 10.38
N PRO A 154 -11.98 8.03 9.82
CA PRO A 154 -13.36 7.68 9.50
C PRO A 154 -13.41 6.46 8.59
N GLY A 155 -14.33 5.55 8.86
CA GLY A 155 -14.49 4.33 8.08
C GLY A 155 -15.88 3.75 8.24
N ILE A 156 -16.10 2.64 7.57
CA ILE A 156 -17.32 1.86 7.61
C ILE A 156 -17.02 0.39 7.89
N PHE A 157 -17.99 -0.36 8.34
CA PHE A 157 -17.88 -1.80 8.42
C PHE A 157 -18.22 -2.42 7.06
N VAL A 158 -17.32 -3.28 6.57
CA VAL A 158 -17.53 -4.10 5.36
C VAL A 158 -17.29 -5.56 5.71
N ASP A 159 -17.91 -6.45 4.96
CA ASP A 159 -17.71 -7.89 5.16
C ASP A 159 -16.32 -8.30 4.64
N PHE A 160 -15.52 -8.88 5.54
CA PHE A 160 -14.21 -9.43 5.24
C PHE A 160 -14.04 -10.77 5.93
N PHE A 161 -13.84 -11.84 5.18
CA PHE A 161 -13.90 -13.23 5.67
C PHE A 161 -15.18 -13.53 6.48
N ALA A 162 -16.33 -13.16 5.90
CA ALA A 162 -17.67 -13.31 6.52
C ALA A 162 -17.81 -12.67 7.91
N ARG A 163 -17.06 -11.60 8.18
CA ARG A 163 -17.12 -10.82 9.42
C ARG A 163 -17.04 -9.33 9.12
N PRO A 164 -17.78 -8.49 9.88
CA PRO A 164 -17.62 -7.05 9.76
C PRO A 164 -16.19 -6.63 10.14
N ALA A 165 -15.49 -5.97 9.20
CA ALA A 165 -14.18 -5.36 9.41
C ALA A 165 -14.28 -3.84 9.20
N TYR A 166 -13.75 -3.07 10.14
CA TYR A 166 -13.72 -1.62 10.02
C TYR A 166 -12.70 -1.21 8.97
N THR A 167 -13.17 -0.56 7.92
CA THR A 167 -12.38 -0.21 6.74
C THR A 167 -12.36 1.30 6.55
N PRO A 168 -11.17 1.93 6.44
CA PRO A 168 -11.07 3.38 6.22
C PRO A 168 -11.77 3.81 4.92
N SER A 169 -12.62 4.85 5.01
CA SER A 169 -13.38 5.37 3.85
C SER A 169 -12.63 6.43 3.04
N GLY A 170 -11.42 6.80 3.44
CA GLY A 170 -10.62 7.84 2.78
C GLY A 170 -10.45 7.65 1.27
N PRO A 171 -10.07 6.45 0.77
CA PRO A 171 -9.96 6.19 -0.67
C PRO A 171 -11.26 6.46 -1.43
N ALA A 172 -12.40 6.01 -0.92
CA ALA A 172 -13.71 6.22 -1.53
C ALA A 172 -14.09 7.71 -1.58
N HIS A 173 -13.81 8.46 -0.51
CA HIS A 173 -14.04 9.91 -0.49
C HIS A 173 -13.15 10.66 -1.48
N LEU A 174 -11.90 10.27 -1.63
CA LEU A 174 -10.99 10.84 -2.62
C LEU A 174 -11.50 10.58 -4.04
N ALA A 175 -11.89 9.33 -4.35
CA ALA A 175 -12.45 8.96 -5.64
C ALA A 175 -13.73 9.75 -5.95
N TYR A 176 -14.68 9.78 -5.01
CA TYR A 176 -15.92 10.52 -5.17
C TYR A 176 -15.72 12.02 -5.48
N ARG A 177 -14.73 12.65 -4.82
CA ARG A 177 -14.44 14.09 -4.99
C ARG A 177 -13.65 14.45 -6.22
N THR A 178 -12.95 13.48 -6.82
CA THR A 178 -12.02 13.75 -7.92
C THR A 178 -12.40 13.06 -9.22
N GLY A 179 -13.27 12.05 -9.18
CA GLY A 179 -13.53 11.16 -10.31
C GLY A 179 -12.39 10.19 -10.60
N ALA A 180 -11.36 10.13 -9.73
CA ALA A 180 -10.22 9.24 -9.91
C ALA A 180 -10.63 7.77 -9.83
N ALA A 181 -10.08 6.95 -10.70
CA ALA A 181 -10.27 5.50 -10.67
C ALA A 181 -9.58 4.87 -9.46
N ILE A 182 -10.23 3.87 -8.84
CA ILE A 182 -9.65 3.06 -7.78
C ILE A 182 -9.13 1.76 -8.38
N LEU A 183 -7.84 1.51 -8.22
CA LEU A 183 -7.18 0.29 -8.71
C LEU A 183 -6.63 -0.51 -7.53
N PRO A 184 -7.15 -1.71 -7.27
CA PRO A 184 -6.52 -2.67 -6.39
C PRO A 184 -5.23 -3.21 -7.02
N MET A 185 -4.13 -3.15 -6.29
CA MET A 185 -2.82 -3.58 -6.79
C MET A 185 -2.07 -4.34 -5.70
N VAL A 186 -1.36 -5.37 -6.09
CA VAL A 186 -0.47 -6.13 -5.20
C VAL A 186 0.80 -6.50 -5.96
N ILE A 187 1.90 -6.66 -5.23
CA ILE A 187 3.15 -7.24 -5.72
C ILE A 187 3.31 -8.60 -5.08
N MET A 188 3.68 -9.61 -5.85
CA MET A 188 3.88 -10.99 -5.38
C MET A 188 5.30 -11.44 -5.69
#